data_ed85807324b32d88a416e5377f1ba71c
#
_entry.id   ed85807324b32d88a416e5377f1ba71c
#
_cell.length_a   1.000
_cell.length_b   1.000
_cell.length_c   1.000
_cell.angle_alpha   90.00
_cell.angle_beta   90.00
_cell.angle_gamma   90.00
#
_symmetry.space_group_name_H-M   'P 1'
#
loop_
_entity.id
_entity.type
_entity.pdbx_description
1 polymer ?
#
loop_
_entity_poly.entity_id
_entity_poly.type
_entity_poly.pdbx_seq_one_letter_code
_entity_poly.pdbx_strand_id
1 'polypeptide(L)'
;MKSITGNPMNKYIYKTAGSLLFMALFLGSCNKTAPTETPAVVSVPVTVTHIDTTAIESYIDLNATTSYLIKNTIKANTTGYLEVLNVASNDFVSNHQLLFSLKTREAKVLGNTINKIDSSLNFGSAIQVRATCDGYVNAVNVQKGDYVQEGDVLAIINDANSFSIVLSLPYELRKFVKLNQILNIYLPDGTTIQTKVDKYMPTVDPASQTQNVILKSIKAVNIPENLIVKVRIDKTTDSKTISLPKQAVLSDETQTDFWIMKVEKNNLAVKIPIKKGIESSDKIEILSPKLKATDQILLTGNYGVGDSIKIKIINK
;
A
#
# COMPACT_ATOMS: atom_id res chain seq x y z
N MET A 1 -56.81 -46.38 -24.81
CA MET A 1 -57.97 -47.08 -24.30
C MET A 1 -58.94 -46.06 -23.75
N LYS A 2 -60.07 -45.92 -24.41
CA LYS A 2 -61.41 -45.49 -23.99
C LYS A 2 -61.56 -44.23 -23.16
N SER A 3 -62.11 -43.21 -23.63
CA SER A 3 -63.47 -42.93 -24.19
C SER A 3 -64.35 -42.30 -23.10
N ILE A 4 -64.79 -41.15 -23.37
CA ILE A 4 -66.16 -40.82 -23.80
C ILE A 4 -66.93 -39.96 -22.79
N THR A 5 -67.39 -38.85 -23.23
CA THR A 5 -68.72 -38.20 -23.22
C THR A 5 -69.19 -37.58 -21.91
N GLY A 6 -69.90 -36.53 -21.89
CA GLY A 6 -70.82 -35.90 -22.81
C GLY A 6 -71.48 -34.70 -22.18
N ASN A 7 -71.88 -33.81 -22.99
CA ASN A 7 -72.83 -32.74 -22.81
C ASN A 7 -74.24 -33.29 -22.48
N PRO A 8 -75.18 -32.64 -21.85
CA PRO A 8 -75.95 -31.62 -22.58
C PRO A 8 -76.59 -30.48 -21.71
N MET A 9 -76.63 -29.30 -22.29
CA MET A 9 -77.82 -28.61 -22.76
C MET A 9 -79.13 -28.78 -21.97
N ASN A 10 -79.69 -27.72 -21.38
CA ASN A 10 -81.03 -27.17 -21.79
C ASN A 10 -81.65 -26.22 -20.78
N LYS A 11 -82.14 -25.11 -21.29
CA LYS A 11 -83.42 -24.46 -21.11
C LYS A 11 -83.78 -23.91 -19.74
N TYR A 12 -84.03 -22.61 -19.73
CA TYR A 12 -85.42 -22.11 -19.67
C TYR A 12 -85.48 -20.62 -20.06
N ILE A 13 -86.20 -20.41 -21.13
CA ILE A 13 -86.80 -19.21 -21.69
C ILE A 13 -88.09 -18.89 -20.80
N TYR A 14 -88.43 -17.65 -20.85
CA TYR A 14 -89.76 -17.00 -20.63
C TYR A 14 -89.81 -16.03 -19.49
N LYS A 15 -90.11 -14.86 -19.89
CA LYS A 15 -91.31 -13.94 -19.76
C LYS A 15 -91.03 -12.93 -18.66
N THR A 16 -91.30 -11.64 -18.83
CA THR A 16 -92.36 -10.97 -19.59
C THR A 16 -92.00 -9.50 -19.73
N ALA A 17 -92.42 -8.98 -20.80
CA ALA A 17 -92.65 -7.59 -21.14
C ALA A 17 -93.46 -6.85 -20.05
N GLY A 18 -93.21 -5.56 -19.89
CA GLY A 18 -94.14 -4.67 -19.23
C GLY A 18 -93.47 -3.65 -18.33
N SER A 19 -93.00 -2.57 -18.79
CA SER A 19 -93.33 -1.21 -18.35
C SER A 19 -92.45 -0.21 -19.11
N LEU A 20 -92.88 0.10 -20.27
CA LEU A 20 -92.55 1.36 -20.94
C LEU A 20 -93.32 2.46 -20.22
N LEU A 21 -92.69 3.59 -20.05
CA LEU A 21 -93.23 4.87 -19.63
C LEU A 21 -92.91 5.28 -18.22
N PHE A 22 -91.92 5.98 -18.01
CA PHE A 22 -91.66 7.06 -17.07
C PHE A 22 -90.19 7.09 -16.67
N MET A 23 -89.36 7.71 -17.50
CA MET A 23 -88.16 8.42 -17.04
C MET A 23 -87.37 9.02 -18.23
N ALA A 24 -88.06 9.85 -18.94
CA ALA A 24 -87.42 10.82 -19.76
C ALA A 24 -87.44 12.15 -19.02
N LEU A 25 -86.39 12.49 -18.28
CA LEU A 25 -86.06 13.83 -17.77
C LEU A 25 -84.98 13.67 -16.69
N PHE A 26 -83.74 13.59 -17.06
CA PHE A 26 -82.62 14.08 -16.33
C PHE A 26 -81.32 13.77 -17.14
N LEU A 27 -81.25 14.32 -18.36
CA LEU A 27 -79.97 14.53 -19.05
C LEU A 27 -79.60 15.98 -18.82
N GLY A 28 -79.27 16.34 -17.58
CA GLY A 28 -78.57 17.57 -17.21
C GLY A 28 -77.06 17.33 -17.30
N SER A 29 -76.54 17.71 -18.44
CA SER A 29 -75.12 17.93 -18.73
C SER A 29 -74.33 18.47 -17.53
N CYS A 30 -73.36 17.72 -17.02
CA CYS A 30 -72.18 18.29 -16.42
C CYS A 30 -70.97 17.94 -17.27
N ASN A 31 -70.74 18.77 -18.24
CA ASN A 31 -69.45 18.82 -18.96
C ASN A 31 -68.43 19.49 -18.02
N LYS A 32 -67.93 18.76 -17.00
CA LYS A 32 -66.68 19.15 -16.31
C LYS A 32 -65.57 18.73 -17.22
N THR A 33 -65.01 19.66 -17.94
CA THR A 33 -63.65 19.58 -18.49
C THR A 33 -62.72 19.19 -17.34
N ALA A 34 -62.26 17.95 -17.35
CA ALA A 34 -61.18 17.53 -16.45
C ALA A 34 -60.00 18.49 -16.71
N PRO A 35 -59.41 19.08 -15.68
CA PRO A 35 -58.17 19.80 -15.88
C PRO A 35 -57.17 18.81 -16.51
N THR A 36 -56.65 19.17 -17.65
CA THR A 36 -55.51 18.49 -18.26
C THR A 36 -54.38 18.60 -17.21
N GLU A 37 -54.22 17.59 -16.39
CA GLU A 37 -53.02 17.48 -15.55
C GLU A 37 -51.83 17.46 -16.48
N THR A 38 -51.17 18.60 -16.60
CA THR A 38 -49.84 18.67 -17.17
C THR A 38 -49.02 17.63 -16.41
N PRO A 39 -48.40 16.64 -17.07
CA PRO A 39 -47.66 15.61 -16.37
C PRO A 39 -46.63 16.32 -15.50
N ALA A 40 -46.74 16.12 -14.18
CA ALA A 40 -45.79 16.67 -13.21
C ALA A 40 -44.41 16.20 -13.62
N VAL A 41 -43.59 17.14 -14.04
CA VAL A 41 -42.21 16.84 -14.42
C VAL A 41 -41.50 16.35 -13.16
N VAL A 42 -41.40 15.05 -13.02
CA VAL A 42 -40.69 14.41 -11.89
C VAL A 42 -39.25 14.86 -11.98
N SER A 43 -38.84 15.72 -11.06
CA SER A 43 -37.45 16.14 -10.92
C SER A 43 -36.82 15.40 -9.75
N VAL A 44 -35.64 14.83 -9.97
CA VAL A 44 -34.89 14.12 -8.92
C VAL A 44 -34.13 15.13 -8.07
N PRO A 45 -34.25 15.07 -6.72
CA PRO A 45 -33.45 15.91 -5.84
C PRO A 45 -31.99 15.43 -5.85
N VAL A 46 -31.04 16.35 -6.11
CA VAL A 46 -29.62 16.06 -6.27
C VAL A 46 -28.75 17.07 -5.55
N THR A 47 -27.56 16.67 -5.14
CA THR A 47 -26.48 17.60 -4.78
C THR A 47 -25.46 17.66 -5.91
N VAL A 48 -24.79 18.79 -6.04
CA VAL A 48 -23.78 19.02 -7.08
C VAL A 48 -22.42 19.30 -6.47
N THR A 49 -21.38 19.00 -7.23
CA THR A 49 -20.01 19.34 -6.92
C THR A 49 -19.39 20.10 -8.08
N HIS A 50 -18.32 20.84 -7.79
CA HIS A 50 -17.53 21.51 -8.81
C HIS A 50 -16.25 20.70 -9.07
N ILE A 51 -15.62 20.99 -10.17
CA ILE A 51 -14.37 20.39 -10.56
C ILE A 51 -13.24 20.95 -9.70
N ASP A 52 -12.44 20.06 -9.14
CA ASP A 52 -11.22 20.41 -8.43
C ASP A 52 -10.03 20.39 -9.41
N THR A 53 -9.25 21.45 -9.38
CA THR A 53 -8.04 21.61 -10.22
C THR A 53 -6.75 21.49 -9.41
N THR A 54 -6.84 21.04 -8.17
CA THR A 54 -5.67 20.78 -7.34
C THR A 54 -5.03 19.45 -7.76
N ALA A 55 -3.72 19.33 -7.56
CA ALA A 55 -3.02 18.08 -7.81
C ALA A 55 -3.60 16.95 -6.94
N ILE A 56 -3.78 15.78 -7.54
CA ILE A 56 -4.20 14.58 -6.80
C ILE A 56 -2.96 13.97 -6.16
N GLU A 57 -2.95 13.88 -4.85
CA GLU A 57 -1.95 13.11 -4.12
C GLU A 57 -2.34 11.64 -4.16
N SER A 58 -1.58 10.86 -4.88
CA SER A 58 -1.68 9.40 -4.88
C SER A 58 -0.37 8.82 -4.44
N TYR A 59 -0.41 7.88 -3.52
CA TYR A 59 0.77 7.19 -3.02
C TYR A 59 0.52 5.69 -2.93
N ILE A 60 1.60 4.94 -2.84
CA ILE A 60 1.58 3.51 -2.52
C ILE A 60 2.54 3.24 -1.38
N ASP A 61 2.10 2.48 -0.40
CA ASP A 61 2.94 2.01 0.68
C ASP A 61 3.46 0.62 0.34
N LEU A 62 4.79 0.46 0.31
CA LEU A 62 5.48 -0.79 0.07
C LEU A 62 6.22 -1.24 1.31
N ASN A 63 6.39 -2.56 1.47
CA ASN A 63 7.17 -3.11 2.55
C ASN A 63 8.66 -3.03 2.24
N ALA A 64 9.44 -2.70 3.27
CA ALA A 64 10.88 -2.77 3.27
C ALA A 64 11.36 -3.43 4.56
N THR A 65 12.58 -3.94 4.57
CA THR A 65 13.16 -4.63 5.73
C THR A 65 14.47 -3.96 6.11
N THR A 66 14.68 -3.73 7.40
CA THR A 66 15.95 -3.23 7.93
C THR A 66 17.00 -4.34 7.94
N SER A 67 18.23 -4.03 7.53
CA SER A 67 19.30 -5.03 7.51
C SER A 67 20.68 -4.38 7.56
N TYR A 68 21.65 -5.11 8.12
CA TYR A 68 23.06 -4.81 7.93
C TYR A 68 23.55 -5.51 6.67
N LEU A 69 24.01 -4.74 5.69
CA LEU A 69 24.46 -5.29 4.39
C LEU A 69 25.84 -5.95 4.45
N ILE A 70 26.65 -5.63 5.48
CA ILE A 70 28.00 -6.15 5.68
C ILE A 70 28.06 -6.84 7.03
N LYS A 71 28.45 -8.11 7.01
CA LYS A 71 28.67 -8.94 8.19
C LYS A 71 30.12 -9.41 8.18
N ASN A 72 30.90 -8.96 9.16
CA ASN A 72 32.29 -9.30 9.31
C ASN A 72 32.46 -10.55 10.17
N THR A 73 33.08 -11.56 9.61
CA THR A 73 33.36 -12.81 10.31
C THR A 73 34.72 -12.72 11.00
N ILE A 74 34.74 -12.76 12.31
CA ILE A 74 35.94 -12.77 13.12
C ILE A 74 36.41 -14.22 13.31
N LYS A 75 37.62 -14.52 12.83
CA LYS A 75 38.19 -15.86 12.84
C LYS A 75 39.40 -15.96 13.75
N ALA A 76 39.64 -17.16 14.25
CA ALA A 76 40.88 -17.48 14.93
C ALA A 76 42.06 -17.32 13.97
N ASN A 77 43.06 -16.58 14.38
CA ASN A 77 44.30 -16.35 13.61
C ASN A 77 45.41 -17.34 14.00
N THR A 78 45.13 -18.27 14.88
CA THR A 78 46.01 -19.34 15.32
C THR A 78 45.22 -20.45 16.00
N THR A 79 45.80 -21.65 16.10
CA THR A 79 45.25 -22.76 16.82
C THR A 79 45.65 -22.66 18.29
N GLY A 80 44.67 -22.79 19.21
CA GLY A 80 44.95 -22.67 20.65
C GLY A 80 43.70 -22.68 21.53
N TYR A 81 43.89 -22.35 22.79
CA TYR A 81 42.82 -22.25 23.80
C TYR A 81 42.37 -20.80 23.95
N LEU A 82 41.07 -20.58 24.03
CA LEU A 82 40.49 -19.28 24.29
C LEU A 82 40.67 -18.93 25.80
N GLU A 83 41.55 -17.98 26.09
CA GLU A 83 41.80 -17.55 27.48
C GLU A 83 40.90 -16.40 27.89
N VAL A 84 40.64 -15.46 26.99
CA VAL A 84 39.83 -14.26 27.24
C VAL A 84 38.72 -14.16 26.23
N LEU A 85 37.54 -13.91 26.75
CA LEU A 85 36.32 -13.60 26.02
C LEU A 85 35.75 -12.28 26.56
N ASN A 86 35.92 -11.17 25.84
CA ASN A 86 35.54 -9.82 26.26
C ASN A 86 34.33 -9.28 25.53
N VAL A 87 33.53 -10.16 24.95
CA VAL A 87 32.40 -9.76 24.12
C VAL A 87 31.26 -10.76 24.22
N ALA A 88 30.03 -10.26 24.22
CA ALA A 88 28.82 -11.07 24.18
C ALA A 88 28.00 -10.71 22.92
N SER A 89 27.04 -11.58 22.60
CA SER A 89 26.06 -11.26 21.53
C SER A 89 25.28 -10.01 21.92
N ASN A 90 25.00 -9.16 20.92
CA ASN A 90 24.37 -7.84 20.99
C ASN A 90 25.23 -6.71 21.58
N ASP A 91 26.47 -6.96 21.99
CA ASP A 91 27.37 -5.89 22.38
C ASP A 91 27.74 -5.02 21.18
N PHE A 92 27.89 -3.72 21.42
CA PHE A 92 28.53 -2.82 20.48
C PHE A 92 30.05 -2.86 20.66
N VAL A 93 30.79 -3.03 19.59
CA VAL A 93 32.24 -3.05 19.59
C VAL A 93 32.79 -2.00 18.63
N SER A 94 33.90 -1.41 19.04
CA SER A 94 34.63 -0.45 18.21
C SER A 94 35.73 -1.14 17.43
N ASN A 95 36.07 -0.56 16.29
CA ASN A 95 37.19 -1.04 15.48
C ASN A 95 38.49 -1.16 16.31
N HIS A 96 39.21 -2.25 16.11
CA HIS A 96 40.42 -2.63 16.87
C HIS A 96 40.19 -2.97 18.36
N GLN A 97 38.97 -2.99 18.85
CA GLN A 97 38.68 -3.45 20.21
C GLN A 97 39.11 -4.93 20.40
N LEU A 98 39.74 -5.24 21.53
CA LEU A 98 40.11 -6.61 21.86
C LEU A 98 38.85 -7.43 22.16
N LEU A 99 38.63 -8.50 21.39
CA LEU A 99 37.50 -9.41 21.57
C LEU A 99 37.88 -10.71 22.24
N PHE A 100 38.96 -11.34 21.74
CA PHE A 100 39.41 -12.63 22.18
C PHE A 100 40.91 -12.63 22.39
N SER A 101 41.37 -13.55 23.27
CA SER A 101 42.79 -13.83 23.45
C SER A 101 42.99 -15.34 23.41
N LEU A 102 43.86 -15.76 22.49
CA LEU A 102 44.16 -17.16 22.20
C LEU A 102 45.56 -17.48 22.73
N LYS A 103 45.73 -18.67 23.35
CA LYS A 103 47.02 -19.16 23.77
C LYS A 103 47.29 -20.51 23.15
N THR A 104 48.41 -20.62 22.45
CA THR A 104 48.78 -21.90 21.83
C THR A 104 49.10 -22.94 22.89
N ARG A 105 49.05 -24.21 22.51
CA ARG A 105 49.35 -25.31 23.40
C ARG A 105 50.77 -25.20 23.94
N GLU A 106 51.73 -24.84 23.08
CA GLU A 106 53.14 -24.65 23.39
C GLU A 106 53.31 -23.49 24.38
N ALA A 107 52.66 -22.35 24.13
CA ALA A 107 52.69 -21.20 25.05
C ALA A 107 52.09 -21.53 26.42
N LYS A 108 51.05 -22.38 26.48
CA LYS A 108 50.40 -22.80 27.70
C LYS A 108 51.32 -23.71 28.56
N VAL A 109 52.10 -24.61 27.91
CA VAL A 109 52.99 -25.59 28.59
C VAL A 109 54.34 -24.98 28.93
N LEU A 110 54.94 -24.28 27.96
CA LEU A 110 56.35 -23.83 28.07
C LEU A 110 56.46 -22.36 28.50
N GLY A 111 55.47 -21.53 28.24
CA GLY A 111 55.54 -20.08 28.45
C GLY A 111 55.93 -19.67 29.87
N ASN A 112 55.33 -20.31 30.86
CA ASN A 112 55.64 -20.02 32.27
C ASN A 112 57.06 -20.39 32.69
N THR A 113 57.66 -21.39 32.05
CA THR A 113 59.04 -21.83 32.34
C THR A 113 60.08 -20.94 31.66
N ILE A 114 59.85 -20.61 30.40
CA ILE A 114 60.74 -19.76 29.61
C ILE A 114 60.70 -18.31 30.10
N ASN A 115 59.54 -17.75 30.40
CA ASN A 115 59.40 -16.39 30.93
C ASN A 115 60.06 -16.21 32.32
N LYS A 116 60.23 -17.30 33.09
CA LYS A 116 61.01 -17.29 34.35
C LYS A 116 62.52 -17.22 34.13
N ILE A 117 63.00 -17.75 33.00
CA ILE A 117 64.42 -17.75 32.65
C ILE A 117 64.81 -16.41 32.00
N ASP A 118 63.94 -15.91 31.06
CA ASP A 118 64.12 -14.63 30.39
C ASP A 118 62.77 -14.02 30.06
N SER A 119 62.40 -12.97 30.80
CA SER A 119 61.11 -12.26 30.63
C SER A 119 61.03 -11.44 29.34
N SER A 120 62.19 -11.17 28.70
CA SER A 120 62.24 -10.40 27.43
C SER A 120 61.75 -11.21 26.24
N LEU A 121 61.74 -12.54 26.33
CA LEU A 121 61.34 -13.42 25.25
C LEU A 121 59.81 -13.50 25.00
N ASN A 122 58.99 -13.06 25.94
CA ASN A 122 57.49 -13.02 25.86
C ASN A 122 56.84 -14.31 25.29
N PHE A 123 57.45 -15.46 25.51
CA PHE A 123 57.10 -16.74 24.88
C PHE A 123 55.73 -17.28 25.32
N GLY A 124 55.10 -16.68 26.26
CA GLY A 124 53.78 -17.07 26.74
C GLY A 124 52.66 -16.08 26.42
N SER A 125 52.93 -15.09 25.57
CA SER A 125 51.99 -14.05 25.27
C SER A 125 50.78 -14.60 24.52
N ALA A 126 49.63 -14.22 24.97
CA ALA A 126 48.39 -14.58 24.29
C ALA A 126 48.21 -13.78 23.00
N ILE A 127 47.80 -14.44 21.95
CA ILE A 127 47.55 -13.83 20.64
C ILE A 127 46.18 -13.17 20.66
N GLN A 128 46.14 -11.89 20.32
CA GLN A 128 44.95 -11.08 20.40
C GLN A 128 44.14 -11.12 19.11
N VAL A 129 42.83 -11.31 19.20
CA VAL A 129 41.87 -11.19 18.11
C VAL A 129 41.00 -9.96 18.37
N ARG A 130 41.01 -9.04 17.43
CA ARG A 130 40.37 -7.72 17.57
C ARG A 130 39.25 -7.55 16.55
N ALA A 131 38.32 -6.64 16.87
CA ALA A 131 37.26 -6.23 15.92
C ALA A 131 37.85 -5.58 14.67
N THR A 132 37.28 -5.85 13.51
CA THR A 132 37.68 -5.30 12.21
C THR A 132 36.87 -4.10 11.78
N CYS A 133 35.78 -3.78 12.49
CA CYS A 133 34.88 -2.64 12.23
C CYS A 133 34.16 -2.23 13.52
N ASP A 134 33.54 -1.05 13.47
CA ASP A 134 32.54 -0.65 14.46
C ASP A 134 31.22 -1.37 14.15
N GLY A 135 30.60 -1.96 15.17
CA GLY A 135 29.34 -2.67 14.91
C GLY A 135 28.79 -3.44 16.09
N TYR A 136 27.70 -4.15 15.82
CA TYR A 136 27.04 -5.00 16.82
C TYR A 136 27.41 -6.45 16.60
N VAL A 137 27.75 -7.13 17.70
CA VAL A 137 28.06 -8.57 17.68
C VAL A 137 26.77 -9.35 17.47
N ASN A 138 26.63 -9.96 16.30
CA ASN A 138 25.47 -10.77 15.95
C ASN A 138 25.50 -12.14 16.67
N ALA A 139 26.67 -12.78 16.68
CA ALA A 139 26.84 -14.08 17.30
C ALA A 139 28.25 -14.24 17.84
N VAL A 140 28.39 -14.94 18.96
CA VAL A 140 29.64 -15.46 19.52
C VAL A 140 29.52 -16.98 19.54
N ASN A 141 30.42 -17.67 18.83
CA ASN A 141 30.33 -19.13 18.59
C ASN A 141 31.25 -19.95 19.52
N VAL A 142 31.93 -19.32 20.45
CA VAL A 142 32.93 -19.94 21.29
C VAL A 142 32.76 -19.51 22.74
N GLN A 143 33.28 -20.34 23.66
CA GLN A 143 33.31 -20.08 25.10
C GLN A 143 34.73 -20.04 25.65
N LYS A 144 34.90 -19.37 26.77
CA LYS A 144 36.20 -19.34 27.43
C LYS A 144 36.65 -20.77 27.81
N GLY A 145 37.85 -21.11 27.40
CA GLY A 145 38.44 -22.44 27.59
C GLY A 145 38.36 -23.36 26.38
N ASP A 146 37.56 -23.01 25.38
CA ASP A 146 37.45 -23.80 24.14
C ASP A 146 38.79 -23.87 23.40
N TYR A 147 38.99 -25.01 22.75
CA TYR A 147 40.13 -25.22 21.86
C TYR A 147 39.64 -24.95 20.44
N VAL A 148 40.27 -23.97 19.78
CA VAL A 148 39.93 -23.55 18.42
C VAL A 148 41.07 -23.78 17.46
N GLN A 149 40.75 -24.01 16.20
CA GLN A 149 41.73 -24.12 15.12
C GLN A 149 41.85 -22.79 14.36
N GLU A 150 42.97 -22.58 13.70
CA GLU A 150 43.13 -21.44 12.80
C GLU A 150 42.04 -21.46 11.71
N GLY A 151 41.36 -20.34 11.52
CA GLY A 151 40.24 -20.20 10.59
C GLY A 151 38.86 -20.41 11.18
N ASP A 152 38.77 -20.97 12.43
CA ASP A 152 37.47 -21.15 13.10
C ASP A 152 36.77 -19.80 13.32
N VAL A 153 35.46 -19.78 13.15
CA VAL A 153 34.63 -18.58 13.31
C VAL A 153 34.35 -18.36 14.79
N LEU A 154 34.94 -17.32 15.38
CA LEU A 154 34.78 -16.95 16.80
C LEU A 154 33.54 -16.08 17.00
N ALA A 155 33.32 -15.09 16.13
CA ALA A 155 32.16 -14.19 16.19
C ALA A 155 31.78 -13.64 14.81
N ILE A 156 30.58 -13.08 14.73
CA ILE A 156 30.09 -12.33 13.57
C ILE A 156 29.70 -10.94 14.03
N ILE A 157 30.22 -9.90 13.38
CA ILE A 157 29.93 -8.49 13.66
C ILE A 157 29.15 -7.90 12.49
N ASN A 158 27.98 -7.34 12.76
CA ASN A 158 27.23 -6.53 11.82
C ASN A 158 27.84 -5.12 11.79
N ASP A 159 28.38 -4.71 10.65
CA ASP A 159 28.99 -3.38 10.48
C ASP A 159 27.93 -2.29 10.63
N ALA A 160 28.08 -1.42 11.63
CA ALA A 160 27.12 -0.36 11.92
C ALA A 160 26.94 0.62 10.74
N ASN A 161 27.99 0.87 9.95
CA ASN A 161 27.93 1.78 8.79
C ASN A 161 27.17 1.18 7.60
N SER A 162 26.96 -0.13 7.61
CA SER A 162 26.24 -0.85 6.56
C SER A 162 24.73 -0.93 6.80
N PHE A 163 24.23 -0.42 7.93
CA PHE A 163 22.79 -0.43 8.25
C PHE A 163 22.00 0.27 7.14
N SER A 164 20.99 -0.37 6.65
CA SER A 164 20.20 0.08 5.50
C SER A 164 18.79 -0.49 5.58
N ILE A 165 17.90 0.15 4.84
CA ILE A 165 16.53 -0.33 4.63
C ILE A 165 16.46 -0.86 3.20
N VAL A 166 16.11 -2.13 3.05
CA VAL A 166 16.00 -2.82 1.76
C VAL A 166 14.53 -2.80 1.33
N LEU A 167 14.22 -1.97 0.34
CA LEU A 167 12.89 -1.86 -0.25
C LEU A 167 12.77 -2.83 -1.42
N SER A 168 11.79 -3.73 -1.38
CA SER A 168 11.41 -4.58 -2.51
C SER A 168 10.47 -3.80 -3.43
N LEU A 169 11.02 -3.19 -4.47
CA LEU A 169 10.30 -2.31 -5.39
C LEU A 169 9.80 -3.10 -6.61
N PRO A 170 8.47 -3.23 -6.84
CA PRO A 170 7.95 -3.74 -8.10
C PRO A 170 8.51 -2.94 -9.29
N TYR A 171 9.00 -3.63 -10.32
CA TYR A 171 9.72 -2.99 -11.42
C TYR A 171 8.88 -1.93 -12.15
N GLU A 172 7.57 -2.12 -12.22
CA GLU A 172 6.61 -1.17 -12.81
C GLU A 172 6.58 0.19 -12.08
N LEU A 173 6.91 0.21 -10.77
CA LEU A 173 6.94 1.41 -9.94
C LEU A 173 8.28 2.13 -9.97
N ARG A 174 9.30 1.58 -10.66
CA ARG A 174 10.65 2.14 -10.72
C ARG A 174 10.68 3.59 -11.21
N LYS A 175 9.76 3.97 -12.09
CA LYS A 175 9.65 5.34 -12.63
C LYS A 175 9.35 6.42 -11.57
N PHE A 176 8.77 6.02 -10.44
CA PHE A 176 8.41 6.93 -9.34
C PHE A 176 9.49 7.04 -8.26
N VAL A 177 10.55 6.24 -8.32
CA VAL A 177 11.66 6.26 -7.37
C VAL A 177 12.91 6.67 -8.12
N LYS A 178 13.64 7.67 -7.61
CA LYS A 178 14.88 8.19 -8.25
C LYS A 178 16.03 8.09 -7.26
N LEU A 179 17.26 7.95 -7.78
CA LEU A 179 18.46 8.04 -6.95
C LEU A 179 18.49 9.38 -6.22
N ASN A 180 18.94 9.35 -4.98
CA ASN A 180 18.99 10.50 -4.06
C ASN A 180 17.64 11.10 -3.65
N GLN A 181 16.51 10.51 -4.06
CA GLN A 181 15.19 10.93 -3.61
C GLN A 181 15.03 10.66 -2.12
N ILE A 182 14.38 11.60 -1.43
CA ILE A 182 14.00 11.43 -0.03
C ILE A 182 12.66 10.71 0.01
N LEU A 183 12.59 9.61 0.77
CA LEU A 183 11.39 8.84 1.01
C LEU A 183 11.12 8.76 2.51
N ASN A 184 9.85 8.85 2.89
CA ASN A 184 9.42 8.64 4.26
C ASN A 184 9.17 7.16 4.51
N ILE A 185 9.73 6.64 5.59
CA ILE A 185 9.42 5.30 6.09
C ILE A 185 8.62 5.42 7.39
N TYR A 186 7.71 4.49 7.56
CA TYR A 186 6.81 4.42 8.71
C TYR A 186 7.09 3.12 9.46
N LEU A 187 7.50 3.24 10.70
CA LEU A 187 7.74 2.12 11.60
C LEU A 187 6.42 1.61 12.19
N PRO A 188 6.37 0.36 12.68
CA PRO A 188 5.18 -0.18 13.31
C PRO A 188 4.70 0.56 14.56
N ASP A 189 5.60 1.27 15.23
CA ASP A 189 5.32 2.12 16.41
C ASP A 189 4.74 3.50 16.05
N GLY A 190 4.53 3.79 14.75
CA GLY A 190 4.06 5.08 14.26
C GLY A 190 5.16 6.11 14.01
N THR A 191 6.42 5.81 14.33
CA THR A 191 7.55 6.71 14.07
C THR A 191 7.79 6.86 12.57
N THR A 192 8.01 8.09 12.11
CA THR A 192 8.36 8.38 10.72
C THR A 192 9.82 8.78 10.62
N ILE A 193 10.55 8.18 9.69
CA ILE A 193 11.96 8.44 9.44
C ILE A 193 12.17 8.80 7.99
N GLN A 194 12.98 9.82 7.75
CA GLN A 194 13.40 10.21 6.40
C GLN A 194 14.61 9.40 5.98
N THR A 195 14.50 8.84 4.79
CA THR A 195 15.56 8.06 4.16
C THR A 195 15.86 8.60 2.78
N LYS A 196 17.03 8.29 2.28
CA LYS A 196 17.50 8.65 0.95
C LYS A 196 17.74 7.39 0.13
N VAL A 197 17.30 7.38 -1.11
CA VAL A 197 17.60 6.30 -2.06
C VAL A 197 19.09 6.34 -2.39
N ASP A 198 19.81 5.30 -1.95
CA ASP A 198 21.25 5.18 -2.14
C ASP A 198 21.59 4.51 -3.48
N LYS A 199 21.06 3.31 -3.71
CA LYS A 199 21.32 2.55 -4.93
C LYS A 199 20.25 1.51 -5.22
N TYR A 200 20.17 1.09 -6.48
CA TYR A 200 19.40 -0.08 -6.91
C TYR A 200 20.33 -1.29 -6.96
N MET A 201 19.86 -2.43 -6.48
CA MET A 201 20.55 -3.69 -6.72
C MET A 201 20.43 -4.07 -8.21
N PRO A 202 21.46 -4.65 -8.82
CA PRO A 202 21.46 -4.92 -10.26
C PRO A 202 20.54 -6.05 -10.68
N THR A 203 20.02 -6.82 -9.73
CA THR A 203 19.20 -8.02 -9.97
C THR A 203 17.74 -7.75 -9.62
N VAL A 204 16.85 -8.44 -10.34
CA VAL A 204 15.41 -8.50 -10.08
C VAL A 204 15.09 -9.92 -9.60
N ASP A 205 14.27 -10.03 -8.57
CA ASP A 205 13.75 -11.33 -8.14
C ASP A 205 12.78 -11.87 -9.20
N PRO A 206 13.03 -13.06 -9.77
CA PRO A 206 12.23 -13.55 -10.89
C PRO A 206 10.81 -13.98 -10.50
N ALA A 207 10.57 -14.32 -9.24
CA ALA A 207 9.26 -14.77 -8.77
C ALA A 207 8.34 -13.60 -8.47
N SER A 208 8.85 -12.58 -7.77
CA SER A 208 8.08 -11.40 -7.37
C SER A 208 8.17 -10.24 -8.34
N GLN A 209 9.07 -10.28 -9.34
CA GLN A 209 9.36 -9.19 -10.28
C GLN A 209 9.71 -7.88 -9.56
N THR A 210 10.37 -7.99 -8.38
CA THR A 210 10.81 -6.84 -7.59
C THR A 210 12.30 -6.62 -7.71
N GLN A 211 12.71 -5.36 -7.70
CA GLN A 211 14.10 -4.93 -7.61
C GLN A 211 14.36 -4.38 -6.20
N ASN A 212 15.41 -4.87 -5.55
CA ASN A 212 15.80 -4.34 -4.26
C ASN A 212 16.45 -2.97 -4.42
N VAL A 213 15.96 -2.01 -3.63
CA VAL A 213 16.47 -0.64 -3.55
C VAL A 213 16.98 -0.41 -2.13
N ILE A 214 18.20 0.08 -2.03
CA ILE A 214 18.85 0.37 -0.77
C ILE A 214 18.53 1.82 -0.39
N LEU A 215 17.92 1.98 0.78
CA LEU A 215 17.65 3.26 1.40
C LEU A 215 18.55 3.44 2.62
N LYS A 216 19.12 4.63 2.77
CA LYS A 216 19.88 5.01 3.96
C LYS A 216 19.15 6.07 4.76
N SER A 217 19.13 5.92 6.06
CA SER A 217 18.59 6.94 6.94
C SER A 217 19.43 8.23 6.87
N ILE A 218 18.77 9.39 6.82
CA ILE A 218 19.45 10.69 6.82
C ILE A 218 20.04 11.01 8.20
N LYS A 219 19.39 10.54 9.26
CA LYS A 219 19.84 10.71 10.63
C LYS A 219 20.22 9.35 11.21
N ALA A 220 21.10 9.34 12.20
CA ALA A 220 21.38 8.13 12.97
C ALA A 220 20.09 7.62 13.62
N VAL A 221 19.81 6.35 13.43
CA VAL A 221 18.61 5.68 13.97
C VAL A 221 19.03 4.40 14.69
N ASN A 222 18.35 4.13 15.79
CA ASN A 222 18.52 2.88 16.51
C ASN A 222 17.29 2.01 16.26
N ILE A 223 17.34 1.23 15.19
CA ILE A 223 16.26 0.36 14.75
C ILE A 223 16.82 -1.06 14.67
N PRO A 224 16.11 -2.08 15.18
CA PRO A 224 16.57 -3.47 15.12
C PRO A 224 16.67 -3.96 13.66
N GLU A 225 17.56 -4.92 13.41
CA GLU A 225 17.64 -5.66 12.15
C GLU A 225 16.37 -6.50 11.96
N ASN A 226 16.00 -6.76 10.70
CA ASN A 226 14.84 -7.56 10.29
C ASN A 226 13.46 -6.95 10.66
N LEU A 227 13.41 -5.66 11.00
CA LEU A 227 12.13 -4.98 11.18
C LEU A 227 11.49 -4.68 9.81
N ILE A 228 10.22 -5.05 9.67
CA ILE A 228 9.43 -4.68 8.49
C ILE A 228 8.87 -3.28 8.70
N VAL A 229 9.15 -2.39 7.76
CA VAL A 229 8.70 -1.00 7.74
C VAL A 229 7.94 -0.71 6.44
N LYS A 230 7.12 0.34 6.42
CA LYS A 230 6.43 0.79 5.21
C LYS A 230 7.17 1.98 4.62
N VAL A 231 7.38 1.94 3.32
CA VAL A 231 7.95 3.05 2.54
C VAL A 231 6.85 3.64 1.67
N ARG A 232 6.61 4.93 1.81
CA ARG A 232 5.64 5.66 1.00
C ARG A 232 6.29 6.17 -0.26
N ILE A 233 5.70 5.83 -1.41
CA ILE A 233 6.10 6.29 -2.73
C ILE A 233 4.96 7.13 -3.30
N ASP A 234 5.23 8.41 -3.53
CA ASP A 234 4.27 9.32 -4.12
C ASP A 234 4.21 9.08 -5.63
N LYS A 235 2.99 8.90 -6.14
CA LYS A 235 2.69 8.77 -7.57
C LYS A 235 2.23 10.08 -8.18
N THR A 236 2.38 11.20 -7.46
CA THR A 236 1.89 12.50 -7.88
C THR A 236 2.51 12.89 -9.21
N THR A 237 1.68 13.25 -10.16
CA THR A 237 2.11 13.98 -11.36
C THR A 237 2.07 15.47 -11.04
N ASP A 238 3.14 16.20 -11.36
CA ASP A 238 3.28 17.65 -11.13
C ASP A 238 2.26 18.53 -11.92
N SER A 239 1.32 17.92 -12.63
CA SER A 239 0.36 18.64 -13.45
C SER A 239 -0.92 18.98 -12.66
N LYS A 240 -1.42 20.19 -12.84
CA LYS A 240 -2.78 20.56 -12.45
C LYS A 240 -3.74 19.61 -13.17
N THR A 241 -4.33 18.70 -12.42
CA THR A 241 -5.25 17.70 -12.96
C THR A 241 -6.68 18.12 -12.64
N ILE A 242 -7.59 17.75 -13.54
CA ILE A 242 -9.03 17.91 -13.32
C ILE A 242 -9.49 16.68 -12.53
N SER A 243 -10.04 16.89 -11.34
CA SER A 243 -10.52 15.80 -10.51
C SER A 243 -11.93 16.00 -9.99
N LEU A 244 -12.57 14.90 -9.66
CA LEU A 244 -13.89 14.84 -9.06
C LEU A 244 -13.89 13.91 -7.85
N PRO A 245 -14.76 14.15 -6.86
CA PRO A 245 -15.01 13.17 -5.81
C PRO A 245 -15.43 11.82 -6.40
N LYS A 246 -14.98 10.70 -5.82
CA LYS A 246 -15.34 9.34 -6.27
C LYS A 246 -16.85 9.15 -6.44
N GLN A 247 -17.65 9.72 -5.54
CA GLN A 247 -19.10 9.63 -5.55
C GLN A 247 -19.74 10.26 -6.80
N ALA A 248 -19.05 11.19 -7.47
CA ALA A 248 -19.53 11.82 -8.69
C ALA A 248 -19.25 11.00 -9.96
N VAL A 249 -18.37 10.00 -9.86
CA VAL A 249 -17.98 9.13 -10.98
C VAL A 249 -18.72 7.80 -10.86
N LEU A 250 -19.44 7.45 -11.89
CA LEU A 250 -20.23 6.23 -12.01
C LEU A 250 -19.56 5.23 -12.94
N SER A 251 -19.87 3.96 -12.76
CA SER A 251 -19.39 2.89 -13.64
C SER A 251 -20.50 1.87 -13.91
N ASP A 252 -20.30 1.08 -14.95
CA ASP A 252 -21.04 -0.15 -15.20
C ASP A 252 -20.68 -1.23 -14.19
N GLU A 253 -21.39 -2.37 -14.21
CA GLU A 253 -21.18 -3.50 -13.31
C GLU A 253 -19.78 -4.11 -13.47
N THR A 254 -19.22 -4.04 -14.68
CA THR A 254 -17.89 -4.58 -15.00
C THR A 254 -16.75 -3.60 -14.71
N GLN A 255 -17.07 -2.36 -14.33
CA GLN A 255 -16.11 -1.28 -14.06
C GLN A 255 -15.18 -0.99 -15.26
N THR A 256 -15.67 -1.18 -16.47
CA THR A 256 -14.95 -0.90 -17.70
C THR A 256 -15.31 0.47 -18.27
N ASP A 257 -16.58 0.86 -18.15
CA ASP A 257 -17.12 2.12 -18.65
C ASP A 257 -17.42 3.06 -17.49
N PHE A 258 -16.88 4.27 -17.58
CA PHE A 258 -17.05 5.30 -16.56
C PHE A 258 -17.74 6.52 -17.13
N TRP A 259 -18.62 7.13 -16.34
CA TRP A 259 -19.31 8.37 -16.72
C TRP A 259 -19.60 9.27 -15.53
N ILE A 260 -19.94 10.50 -15.83
CA ILE A 260 -20.45 11.50 -14.90
C ILE A 260 -21.78 12.04 -15.38
N MET A 261 -22.57 12.61 -14.46
CA MET A 261 -23.79 13.34 -14.80
C MET A 261 -23.52 14.83 -14.69
N LYS A 262 -23.40 15.53 -15.85
CA LYS A 262 -23.13 16.96 -15.92
C LYS A 262 -24.43 17.74 -16.01
N VAL A 263 -24.52 18.82 -15.24
CA VAL A 263 -25.66 19.73 -15.26
C VAL A 263 -25.55 20.65 -16.46
N GLU A 264 -26.56 20.62 -17.32
CA GLU A 264 -26.76 21.50 -18.47
C GLU A 264 -27.85 22.53 -18.18
N LYS A 265 -28.15 23.39 -19.17
CA LYS A 265 -29.21 24.42 -19.07
C LYS A 265 -30.56 23.77 -18.72
N ASN A 266 -31.44 24.54 -18.08
CA ASN A 266 -32.80 24.12 -17.66
C ASN A 266 -32.85 22.96 -16.64
N ASN A 267 -31.87 22.87 -15.78
CA ASN A 267 -31.79 21.81 -14.75
C ASN A 267 -31.89 20.39 -15.35
N LEU A 268 -31.24 20.18 -16.47
CA LEU A 268 -31.08 18.87 -17.09
C LEU A 268 -29.71 18.33 -16.78
N ALA A 269 -29.63 17.14 -16.22
CA ALA A 269 -28.36 16.41 -16.07
C ALA A 269 -28.20 15.43 -17.22
N VAL A 270 -27.02 15.40 -17.83
CA VAL A 270 -26.71 14.58 -18.99
C VAL A 270 -25.50 13.69 -18.68
N LYS A 271 -25.60 12.41 -19.07
CA LYS A 271 -24.53 11.42 -18.96
C LYS A 271 -23.41 11.77 -19.93
N ILE A 272 -22.19 11.88 -19.38
CA ILE A 272 -20.98 12.13 -20.17
C ILE A 272 -19.98 11.00 -19.88
N PRO A 273 -19.62 10.19 -20.86
CA PRO A 273 -18.58 9.19 -20.71
C PRO A 273 -17.23 9.86 -20.44
N ILE A 274 -16.44 9.27 -19.55
CA ILE A 274 -15.15 9.80 -19.16
C ILE A 274 -14.07 8.73 -19.27
N LYS A 275 -12.83 9.20 -19.39
CA LYS A 275 -11.64 8.39 -19.20
C LYS A 275 -10.99 8.81 -17.89
N LYS A 276 -10.94 7.88 -16.93
CA LYS A 276 -10.30 8.13 -15.63
C LYS A 276 -8.77 8.03 -15.71
N GLY A 277 -8.09 8.82 -14.90
CA GLY A 277 -6.65 8.78 -14.68
C GLY A 277 -6.30 8.22 -13.32
N ILE A 278 -5.49 8.97 -12.56
CA ILE A 278 -5.07 8.61 -11.20
C ILE A 278 -6.27 8.64 -10.25
N GLU A 279 -6.30 7.68 -9.35
CA GLU A 279 -7.30 7.57 -8.31
C GLU A 279 -6.62 7.69 -6.93
N SER A 280 -7.11 8.61 -6.08
CA SER A 280 -6.72 8.75 -4.67
C SER A 280 -7.75 8.11 -3.75
N SER A 281 -7.65 8.33 -2.44
CA SER A 281 -8.64 7.84 -1.46
C SER A 281 -10.05 8.39 -1.71
N ASP A 282 -10.16 9.64 -2.13
CA ASP A 282 -11.41 10.44 -2.19
C ASP A 282 -11.72 11.02 -3.57
N LYS A 283 -10.75 11.10 -4.49
CA LYS A 283 -10.87 11.75 -5.79
C LYS A 283 -10.40 10.87 -6.95
N ILE A 284 -10.94 11.14 -8.13
CA ILE A 284 -10.56 10.51 -9.40
C ILE A 284 -10.19 11.60 -10.39
N GLU A 285 -9.06 11.45 -11.06
CA GLU A 285 -8.62 12.28 -12.18
C GLU A 285 -9.45 12.00 -13.41
N ILE A 286 -9.83 13.05 -14.10
CA ILE A 286 -10.57 12.98 -15.38
C ILE A 286 -9.63 13.40 -16.53
N LEU A 287 -9.21 12.43 -17.33
CA LEU A 287 -8.33 12.66 -18.49
C LEU A 287 -9.10 13.19 -19.70
N SER A 288 -10.35 12.77 -19.85
CA SER A 288 -11.22 13.15 -20.98
C SER A 288 -12.69 13.00 -20.56
N PRO A 289 -13.59 13.86 -21.06
CA PRO A 289 -13.37 15.06 -21.85
C PRO A 289 -12.75 16.21 -21.05
N LYS A 290 -12.34 17.30 -21.73
CA LYS A 290 -11.89 18.52 -21.02
C LYS A 290 -13.11 19.21 -20.41
N LEU A 291 -13.16 19.21 -19.08
CA LEU A 291 -14.19 19.87 -18.30
C LEU A 291 -13.72 21.28 -17.88
N LYS A 292 -14.67 22.19 -17.68
CA LYS A 292 -14.39 23.54 -17.20
C LYS A 292 -14.56 23.60 -15.68
N ALA A 293 -13.77 24.40 -15.02
CA ALA A 293 -13.89 24.57 -13.55
C ALA A 293 -15.30 25.02 -13.11
N THR A 294 -16.06 25.67 -14.00
CA THR A 294 -17.45 26.11 -13.77
C THR A 294 -18.49 25.03 -13.98
N ASP A 295 -18.12 23.88 -14.53
CA ASP A 295 -19.06 22.80 -14.77
C ASP A 295 -19.54 22.22 -13.43
N GLN A 296 -20.83 21.97 -13.32
CA GLN A 296 -21.46 21.33 -12.17
C GLN A 296 -21.74 19.87 -12.48
N ILE A 297 -21.31 19.00 -11.59
CA ILE A 297 -21.44 17.54 -11.72
C ILE A 297 -22.29 17.03 -10.55
N LEU A 298 -23.18 16.09 -10.80
CA LEU A 298 -23.98 15.48 -9.75
C LEU A 298 -23.08 14.72 -8.77
N LEU A 299 -23.25 14.98 -7.50
CA LEU A 299 -22.56 14.26 -6.41
C LEU A 299 -23.45 13.15 -5.83
N THR A 300 -24.76 13.44 -5.66
CA THR A 300 -25.74 12.44 -5.19
C THR A 300 -26.98 12.49 -6.07
N GLY A 301 -27.78 11.41 -6.04
CA GLY A 301 -28.95 11.26 -6.90
C GLY A 301 -28.60 10.96 -8.37
N ASN A 302 -27.37 10.55 -8.61
CA ASN A 302 -26.79 10.24 -9.91
C ASN A 302 -26.85 8.75 -10.27
N TYR A 303 -27.18 7.86 -9.31
CA TYR A 303 -27.24 6.42 -9.53
C TYR A 303 -28.61 5.97 -10.04
N GLY A 304 -28.63 5.01 -10.97
CA GLY A 304 -29.87 4.43 -11.52
C GLY A 304 -30.70 5.36 -12.39
N VAL A 305 -30.13 6.48 -12.85
CA VAL A 305 -30.81 7.44 -13.72
C VAL A 305 -30.46 7.19 -15.18
N GLY A 306 -31.38 7.55 -16.08
CA GLY A 306 -31.13 7.42 -17.52
C GLY A 306 -30.08 8.41 -18.04
N ASP A 307 -29.82 8.37 -19.37
CA ASP A 307 -28.81 9.21 -20.02
C ASP A 307 -29.06 10.72 -19.90
N SER A 308 -30.30 11.12 -19.63
CA SER A 308 -30.68 12.50 -19.30
C SER A 308 -31.84 12.51 -18.31
N ILE A 309 -31.82 13.43 -17.35
CA ILE A 309 -32.84 13.54 -16.33
C ILE A 309 -33.02 14.98 -15.86
N LYS A 310 -34.28 15.36 -15.59
CA LYS A 310 -34.59 16.64 -14.93
C LYS A 310 -34.28 16.56 -13.45
N ILE A 311 -33.58 17.54 -12.95
CA ILE A 311 -33.08 17.58 -11.57
C ILE A 311 -33.59 18.79 -10.82
N LYS A 312 -33.64 18.68 -9.50
CA LYS A 312 -33.79 19.78 -8.56
C LYS A 312 -32.58 19.81 -7.65
N ILE A 313 -31.73 20.81 -7.81
CA ILE A 313 -30.56 20.98 -6.95
C ILE A 313 -31.02 21.32 -5.54
N ILE A 314 -30.58 20.55 -4.55
CA ILE A 314 -30.75 20.82 -3.14
C ILE A 314 -29.40 21.18 -2.52
N ASN A 315 -29.32 22.33 -1.88
CA ASN A 315 -28.15 22.72 -1.12
C ASN A 315 -28.14 21.90 0.20
N LYS A 316 -27.03 21.31 0.50
CA LYS A 316 -26.81 20.59 1.77
C LYS A 316 -26.15 21.50 2.75
#